data_3ecb40872c92a10f3d4325a102349e29
#
_entry.id   3ecb40872c92a10f3d4325a102349e29
#
_cell.length_a   1.000
_cell.length_b   1.000
_cell.length_c   1.000
_cell.angle_alpha   90.00
_cell.angle_beta   90.00
_cell.angle_gamma   90.00
#
_symmetry.space_group_name_H-M   'P 1'
#
loop_
_entity.id
_entity.type
_entity.pdbx_description
1 polymer ?
#
loop_
_entity_poly.entity_id
_entity_poly.type
_entity_poly.pdbx_seq_one_letter_code
_entity_poly.pdbx_strand_id
1 'polypeptide(L)'
;TMDTFVDSSWYFARFTDPFNTDAPTTRAVVDRWLPVDQYIGGIEHAILHLLYSRFFTRAMKKTGHAGLDEPFAGLFTQGMVVHETYKGPDGAWVEPANVEIVSGPNGRTARLRGSDAEVTIGSIEKMSKSKKNVVDPDDIIQTYGADTARWFMLSDSPPERDVIWSEEGVQGAGRFVQKIWRIVGEVADREAIATEANRTGSAVLRAAHKAARAVDEDI
;
A
#
# COMPACT_ATOMS: atom_id res chain seq x y z
N THR A 1 30.23 -9.40 -9.66
CA THR A 1 29.01 -8.68 -9.28
C THR A 1 28.51 -9.25 -7.97
N MET A 2 28.25 -8.41 -6.98
CA MET A 2 27.67 -8.84 -5.71
C MET A 2 26.21 -9.24 -5.94
N ASP A 3 25.70 -10.08 -5.05
CA ASP A 3 24.28 -10.40 -5.00
C ASP A 3 23.45 -9.15 -4.72
N THR A 4 22.26 -9.05 -5.32
CA THR A 4 21.36 -7.89 -5.15
C THR A 4 20.90 -7.67 -3.71
N PHE A 5 20.92 -8.71 -2.88
CA PHE A 5 20.60 -8.62 -1.45
C PHE A 5 21.63 -7.84 -0.62
N VAL A 6 22.84 -7.66 -1.11
CA VAL A 6 23.88 -6.93 -0.38
C VAL A 6 23.46 -5.49 -0.14
N ASP A 7 23.10 -4.77 -1.19
CA ASP A 7 22.69 -3.36 -1.08
C ASP A 7 21.38 -3.20 -0.30
N SER A 8 20.42 -4.07 -0.52
CA SER A 8 19.14 -4.03 0.20
C SER A 8 19.29 -4.30 1.70
N SER A 9 20.38 -4.95 2.12
CA SER A 9 20.59 -5.32 3.52
C SER A 9 21.02 -4.17 4.42
N TRP A 10 21.49 -3.06 3.86
CA TRP A 10 22.02 -1.93 4.65
C TRP A 10 21.69 -0.53 4.08
N TYR A 11 20.87 -0.43 3.03
CA TYR A 11 20.56 0.83 2.36
C TYR A 11 20.04 1.91 3.32
N PHE A 12 19.28 1.53 4.35
CA PHE A 12 18.76 2.44 5.37
C PHE A 12 19.89 3.11 6.16
N ALA A 13 21.00 2.42 6.38
CA ALA A 13 22.21 3.01 6.97
C ALA A 13 22.91 3.94 5.97
N ARG A 14 23.02 3.52 4.70
CA ARG A 14 23.59 4.36 3.64
C ARG A 14 22.84 5.66 3.43
N PHE A 15 21.51 5.65 3.56
CA PHE A 15 20.69 6.85 3.44
C PHE A 15 20.99 7.92 4.47
N THR A 16 21.58 7.58 5.60
CA THR A 16 21.97 8.57 6.61
C THR A 16 23.16 9.44 6.15
N ASP A 17 23.99 8.92 5.24
CA ASP A 17 25.20 9.59 4.72
C ASP A 17 25.46 9.21 3.24
N PRO A 18 24.52 9.58 2.34
CA PRO A 18 24.49 9.04 0.97
C PRO A 18 25.62 9.54 0.06
N PHE A 19 26.24 10.67 0.39
CA PHE A 19 27.31 11.28 -0.41
C PHE A 19 28.71 11.00 0.10
N ASN A 20 28.85 10.19 1.12
CA ASN A 20 30.17 9.81 1.65
C ASN A 20 30.94 8.96 0.64
N THR A 21 32.11 9.40 0.25
CA THR A 21 33.00 8.70 -0.70
C THR A 21 34.15 7.94 -0.02
N ASP A 22 34.40 8.21 1.26
CA ASP A 22 35.55 7.70 1.98
C ASP A 22 35.23 6.44 2.80
N ALA A 23 33.96 6.31 3.23
CA ALA A 23 33.49 5.20 4.04
C ALA A 23 32.03 4.82 3.68
N PRO A 24 31.57 3.60 4.01
CA PRO A 24 30.18 3.21 3.85
C PRO A 24 29.21 4.17 4.54
N THR A 25 29.59 4.64 5.75
CA THR A 25 28.82 5.58 6.57
C THR A 25 29.75 6.31 7.53
N THR A 26 29.35 7.51 7.97
CA THR A 26 29.98 8.16 9.13
C THR A 26 29.33 7.67 10.40
N ARG A 27 30.09 7.00 11.26
CA ARG A 27 29.61 6.37 12.51
C ARG A 27 28.70 7.29 13.35
N ALA A 28 29.12 8.52 13.60
CA ALA A 28 28.34 9.48 14.40
C ALA A 28 27.00 9.86 13.75
N VAL A 29 26.93 9.88 12.42
CA VAL A 29 25.71 10.17 11.68
C VAL A 29 24.75 8.99 11.74
N VAL A 30 25.26 7.77 11.50
CA VAL A 30 24.46 6.54 11.61
C VAL A 30 23.87 6.40 13.01
N ASP A 31 24.70 6.52 14.05
CA ASP A 31 24.26 6.35 15.44
C ASP A 31 23.25 7.40 15.90
N ARG A 32 23.16 8.55 15.19
CA ARG A 32 22.16 9.58 15.45
C ARG A 32 20.79 9.26 14.80
N TRP A 33 20.81 8.65 13.60
CA TRP A 33 19.59 8.43 12.83
C TRP A 33 19.01 7.04 13.00
N LEU A 34 19.81 6.07 13.42
CA LEU A 34 19.35 4.71 13.65
C LEU A 34 19.25 4.41 15.17
N PRO A 35 18.37 3.47 15.57
CA PRO A 35 17.52 2.61 14.70
C PRO A 35 16.43 3.40 13.97
N VAL A 36 15.95 2.89 12.85
CA VAL A 36 14.78 3.44 12.15
C VAL A 36 13.56 3.34 13.08
N ASP A 37 12.85 4.43 13.32
CA ASP A 37 11.76 4.49 14.29
C ASP A 37 10.63 3.52 13.95
N GLN A 38 10.19 3.51 12.68
CA GLN A 38 9.15 2.62 12.18
C GLN A 38 9.53 2.10 10.80
N TYR A 39 9.64 0.78 10.68
CA TYR A 39 9.94 0.11 9.42
C TYR A 39 8.73 -0.67 8.92
N ILE A 40 8.24 -0.32 7.72
CA ILE A 40 6.98 -0.82 7.17
C ILE A 40 7.28 -1.64 5.92
N GLY A 41 6.72 -2.84 5.83
CA GLY A 41 6.88 -3.71 4.66
C GLY A 41 6.03 -4.96 4.73
N GLY A 42 6.02 -5.74 3.64
CA GLY A 42 5.27 -6.98 3.56
C GLY A 42 5.83 -8.06 4.48
N ILE A 43 4.96 -8.91 5.00
CA ILE A 43 5.32 -10.02 5.89
C ILE A 43 6.28 -11.02 5.24
N GLU A 44 6.28 -11.14 3.90
CA GLU A 44 7.19 -12.01 3.15
C GLU A 44 8.67 -11.71 3.35
N HIS A 45 9.00 -10.50 3.79
CA HIS A 45 10.38 -10.08 4.03
C HIS A 45 10.93 -10.52 5.40
N ALA A 46 10.12 -11.10 6.26
CA ALA A 46 10.52 -11.49 7.62
C ALA A 46 11.71 -12.47 7.64
N ILE A 47 11.77 -13.42 6.71
CA ILE A 47 12.82 -14.44 6.59
C ILE A 47 13.89 -14.12 5.54
N LEU A 48 13.79 -12.99 4.85
CA LEU A 48 14.74 -12.56 3.82
C LEU A 48 15.36 -11.22 4.23
N HIS A 49 14.79 -10.12 3.75
CA HIS A 49 15.31 -8.77 3.93
C HIS A 49 15.52 -8.40 5.41
N LEU A 50 14.56 -8.66 6.28
CA LEU A 50 14.68 -8.30 7.70
C LEU A 50 15.81 -9.08 8.41
N LEU A 51 15.98 -10.37 8.07
CA LEU A 51 17.06 -11.16 8.60
C LEU A 51 18.43 -10.65 8.15
N TYR A 52 18.57 -10.33 6.86
CA TYR A 52 19.80 -9.79 6.31
C TYR A 52 20.12 -8.39 6.86
N SER A 53 19.14 -7.53 7.02
CA SER A 53 19.31 -6.20 7.63
C SER A 53 19.86 -6.29 9.05
N ARG A 54 19.34 -7.22 9.86
CA ARG A 54 19.82 -7.47 11.21
C ARG A 54 21.26 -8.01 11.21
N PHE A 55 21.57 -8.94 10.31
CA PHE A 55 22.92 -9.48 10.15
C PHE A 55 23.93 -8.38 9.78
N PHE A 56 23.60 -7.56 8.77
CA PHE A 56 24.46 -6.47 8.32
C PHE A 56 24.66 -5.41 9.40
N THR A 57 23.64 -5.04 10.14
CA THR A 57 23.77 -4.10 11.26
C THR A 57 24.75 -4.58 12.30
N ARG A 58 24.68 -5.85 12.68
CA ARG A 58 25.63 -6.46 13.63
C ARG A 58 27.04 -6.56 13.06
N ALA A 59 27.18 -6.85 11.78
CA ALA A 59 28.46 -6.82 11.08
C ALA A 59 29.07 -5.41 11.05
N MET A 60 28.27 -4.39 10.72
CA MET A 60 28.67 -2.99 10.74
C MET A 60 29.08 -2.53 12.14
N LYS A 61 28.39 -2.98 13.19
CA LYS A 61 28.81 -2.73 14.57
C LYS A 61 30.18 -3.34 14.85
N LYS A 62 30.40 -4.59 14.48
CA LYS A 62 31.66 -5.30 14.69
C LYS A 62 32.82 -4.65 13.95
N THR A 63 32.57 -4.06 12.78
CA THR A 63 33.59 -3.36 11.97
C THR A 63 33.69 -1.86 12.29
N GLY A 64 32.93 -1.35 13.24
CA GLY A 64 33.03 0.03 13.70
C GLY A 64 32.19 1.05 12.92
N HIS A 65 31.38 0.62 11.94
CA HIS A 65 30.58 1.50 11.09
C HIS A 65 29.21 1.87 11.69
N ALA A 66 28.75 1.15 12.72
CA ALA A 66 27.51 1.44 13.45
C ALA A 66 27.65 1.07 14.94
N GLY A 67 26.82 1.66 15.83
CA GLY A 67 26.84 1.42 17.27
C GLY A 67 25.74 0.51 17.81
N LEU A 68 24.77 0.18 16.98
CA LEU A 68 23.53 -0.51 17.35
C LEU A 68 23.57 -1.99 16.96
N ASP A 69 22.73 -2.80 17.64
CA ASP A 69 22.59 -4.23 17.35
C ASP A 69 21.38 -4.55 16.46
N GLU A 70 20.36 -3.71 16.50
CA GLU A 70 19.12 -3.89 15.76
C GLU A 70 18.83 -2.66 14.91
N PRO A 71 18.48 -2.83 13.60
CA PRO A 71 18.33 -1.72 12.67
C PRO A 71 17.03 -0.95 12.85
N PHE A 72 15.98 -1.57 13.40
CA PHE A 72 14.62 -1.05 13.46
C PHE A 72 14.13 -1.05 14.92
N ALA A 73 13.59 0.09 15.37
CA ALA A 73 12.96 0.21 16.68
C ALA A 73 11.55 -0.38 16.68
N GLY A 74 10.81 -0.18 15.57
CA GLY A 74 9.49 -0.75 15.36
C GLY A 74 9.38 -1.39 13.98
N LEU A 75 8.69 -2.52 13.91
CA LEU A 75 8.33 -3.20 12.67
C LEU A 75 6.82 -3.21 12.51
N PHE A 76 6.37 -2.84 11.33
CA PHE A 76 4.97 -2.97 10.93
C PHE A 76 4.91 -3.84 9.67
N THR A 77 4.36 -5.04 9.82
CA THR A 77 4.25 -5.99 8.70
C THR A 77 2.88 -5.88 8.07
N GLN A 78 2.87 -5.49 6.80
CA GLN A 78 1.64 -5.35 6.03
C GLN A 78 1.18 -6.70 5.48
N GLY A 79 -0.15 -6.87 5.41
CA GLY A 79 -0.77 -7.95 4.64
C GLY A 79 -0.47 -7.85 3.14
N MET A 80 -0.80 -8.88 2.42
CA MET A 80 -0.58 -8.96 0.98
C MET A 80 -1.81 -8.49 0.22
N VAL A 81 -1.59 -8.00 -1.00
CA VAL A 81 -2.69 -7.82 -1.96
C VAL A 81 -2.95 -9.16 -2.63
N VAL A 82 -4.19 -9.61 -2.50
CA VAL A 82 -4.65 -10.91 -3.00
C VAL A 82 -5.76 -10.71 -4.04
N HIS A 83 -5.87 -11.64 -4.96
CA HIS A 83 -6.90 -11.61 -6.00
C HIS A 83 -7.39 -13.01 -6.32
N GLU A 84 -8.60 -13.10 -6.85
CA GLU A 84 -9.12 -14.35 -7.42
C GLU A 84 -8.21 -14.87 -8.54
N THR A 85 -8.18 -16.16 -8.69
CA THR A 85 -7.50 -16.83 -9.79
C THR A 85 -8.53 -17.33 -10.81
N TYR A 86 -8.15 -17.35 -12.08
CA TYR A 86 -9.03 -17.73 -13.16
C TYR A 86 -8.39 -18.79 -14.05
N LYS A 87 -9.17 -19.80 -14.45
CA LYS A 87 -8.74 -20.84 -15.40
C LYS A 87 -9.65 -20.92 -16.59
N GLY A 88 -9.06 -20.90 -17.77
CA GLY A 88 -9.76 -21.11 -19.03
C GLY A 88 -10.21 -22.56 -19.22
N PRO A 89 -10.97 -22.84 -20.31
CA PRO A 89 -11.45 -24.17 -20.63
C PRO A 89 -10.32 -25.22 -20.82
N ASP A 90 -9.15 -24.75 -21.21
CA ASP A 90 -7.92 -25.55 -21.39
C ASP A 90 -7.15 -25.79 -20.07
N GLY A 91 -7.65 -25.24 -18.95
CA GLY A 91 -7.01 -25.29 -17.64
C GLY A 91 -5.84 -24.31 -17.46
N ALA A 92 -5.51 -23.50 -18.45
CA ALA A 92 -4.49 -22.47 -18.36
C ALA A 92 -4.97 -21.28 -17.50
N TRP A 93 -4.02 -20.63 -16.84
CA TRP A 93 -4.31 -19.40 -16.08
C TRP A 93 -4.67 -18.24 -17.01
N VAL A 94 -5.72 -17.51 -16.63
CA VAL A 94 -6.24 -16.35 -17.37
C VAL A 94 -6.06 -15.08 -16.53
N GLU A 95 -5.63 -14.00 -17.16
CA GLU A 95 -5.50 -12.71 -16.52
C GLU A 95 -6.87 -12.08 -16.22
N PRO A 96 -7.05 -11.40 -15.07
CA PRO A 96 -8.32 -10.77 -14.71
C PRO A 96 -8.87 -9.82 -15.79
N ALA A 97 -7.99 -9.07 -16.47
CA ALA A 97 -8.36 -8.17 -17.55
C ALA A 97 -9.08 -8.87 -18.73
N ASN A 98 -8.82 -10.16 -18.92
CA ASN A 98 -9.42 -10.99 -19.98
C ASN A 98 -10.66 -11.76 -19.53
N VAL A 99 -11.12 -11.54 -18.28
CA VAL A 99 -12.30 -12.20 -17.71
C VAL A 99 -13.46 -11.21 -17.60
N GLU A 100 -14.64 -11.66 -17.95
CA GLU A 100 -15.90 -10.96 -17.69
C GLU A 100 -16.69 -11.75 -16.64
N ILE A 101 -16.98 -11.09 -15.51
CA ILE A 101 -17.75 -11.69 -14.43
C ILE A 101 -19.21 -11.25 -14.56
N VAL A 102 -20.11 -12.23 -14.55
CA VAL A 102 -21.55 -12.01 -14.59
C VAL A 102 -22.15 -12.49 -13.29
N SER A 103 -22.81 -11.57 -12.57
CA SER A 103 -23.58 -11.90 -11.37
C SER A 103 -25.01 -12.21 -11.75
N GLY A 104 -25.49 -13.39 -11.37
CA GLY A 104 -26.84 -13.88 -11.66
C GLY A 104 -27.52 -14.44 -10.41
N PRO A 105 -28.81 -14.85 -10.53
CA PRO A 105 -29.57 -15.42 -9.42
C PRO A 105 -28.93 -16.68 -8.82
N ASN A 106 -28.15 -17.41 -9.62
CA ASN A 106 -27.50 -18.66 -9.24
C ASN A 106 -26.03 -18.48 -8.81
N GLY A 107 -25.59 -17.22 -8.59
CA GLY A 107 -24.22 -16.90 -8.21
C GLY A 107 -23.44 -16.18 -9.31
N ARG A 108 -22.11 -16.12 -9.12
CA ARG A 108 -21.18 -15.50 -10.06
C ARG A 108 -20.68 -16.53 -11.05
N THR A 109 -20.69 -16.18 -12.32
CA THR A 109 -20.07 -16.94 -13.41
C THR A 109 -19.02 -16.09 -14.11
N ALA A 110 -18.07 -16.69 -14.76
CA ALA A 110 -17.02 -16.00 -15.49
C ALA A 110 -16.88 -16.55 -16.90
N ARG A 111 -16.61 -15.68 -17.87
CA ARG A 111 -16.30 -16.03 -19.25
C ARG A 111 -15.09 -15.26 -19.77
N LEU A 112 -14.46 -15.74 -20.81
CA LEU A 112 -13.43 -14.98 -21.51
C LEU A 112 -14.06 -13.77 -22.20
N ARG A 113 -13.44 -12.62 -21.99
CA ARG A 113 -13.90 -11.34 -22.60
C ARG A 113 -13.95 -11.46 -24.12
N GLY A 114 -15.10 -11.12 -24.70
CA GLY A 114 -15.35 -11.24 -26.14
C GLY A 114 -15.60 -12.66 -26.66
N SER A 115 -15.87 -13.60 -25.76
CA SER A 115 -16.17 -15.00 -26.07
C SER A 115 -17.17 -15.57 -25.08
N ASP A 116 -17.91 -16.60 -25.49
CA ASP A 116 -18.79 -17.36 -24.57
C ASP A 116 -18.05 -18.50 -23.84
N ALA A 117 -16.73 -18.59 -23.99
CA ALA A 117 -15.93 -19.61 -23.34
C ALA A 117 -15.96 -19.44 -21.82
N GLU A 118 -16.38 -20.45 -21.11
CA GLU A 118 -16.52 -20.46 -19.65
C GLU A 118 -15.15 -20.43 -18.98
N VAL A 119 -15.02 -19.64 -17.91
CA VAL A 119 -13.84 -19.50 -17.07
C VAL A 119 -14.19 -19.97 -15.68
N THR A 120 -13.35 -20.84 -15.11
CA THR A 120 -13.50 -21.28 -13.72
C THR A 120 -12.92 -20.22 -12.79
N ILE A 121 -13.74 -19.73 -11.86
CA ILE A 121 -13.30 -18.85 -10.76
C ILE A 121 -12.63 -19.74 -9.70
N GLY A 122 -11.37 -19.50 -9.41
CA GLY A 122 -10.60 -20.22 -8.40
C GLY A 122 -10.52 -19.48 -7.06
N SER A 123 -9.59 -19.91 -6.23
CA SER A 123 -9.35 -19.32 -4.90
C SER A 123 -8.75 -17.91 -4.98
N ILE A 124 -9.00 -17.14 -3.94
CA ILE A 124 -8.30 -15.87 -3.68
C ILE A 124 -6.90 -16.23 -3.18
N GLU A 125 -5.89 -15.72 -3.85
CA GLU A 125 -4.50 -16.03 -3.55
C GLU A 125 -3.62 -14.79 -3.73
N LYS A 126 -2.41 -14.84 -3.16
CA LYS A 126 -1.38 -13.81 -3.41
C LYS A 126 -1.20 -13.58 -4.90
N MET A 127 -1.18 -12.33 -5.31
CA MET A 127 -0.91 -11.96 -6.70
C MET A 127 0.45 -12.48 -7.14
N SER A 128 0.49 -13.18 -8.27
CA SER A 128 1.71 -13.71 -8.85
C SER A 128 1.65 -13.77 -10.39
N LYS A 129 2.78 -13.50 -11.03
CA LYS A 129 2.90 -13.60 -12.49
C LYS A 129 2.65 -15.02 -12.99
N SER A 130 3.02 -16.03 -12.22
CA SER A 130 2.84 -17.45 -12.58
C SER A 130 1.38 -17.88 -12.63
N LYS A 131 0.51 -17.31 -11.80
CA LYS A 131 -0.93 -17.55 -11.77
C LYS A 131 -1.72 -16.51 -12.58
N LYS A 132 -1.04 -15.52 -13.12
CA LYS A 132 -1.63 -14.43 -13.91
C LYS A 132 -2.76 -13.69 -13.20
N ASN A 133 -2.79 -13.68 -11.86
CA ASN A 133 -3.79 -12.96 -11.07
C ASN A 133 -3.30 -11.59 -10.58
N VAL A 134 -2.39 -10.98 -11.33
CA VAL A 134 -1.84 -9.65 -11.07
C VAL A 134 -2.72 -8.61 -11.73
N VAL A 135 -2.99 -7.52 -11.01
CA VAL A 135 -3.56 -6.28 -11.58
C VAL A 135 -2.42 -5.28 -11.69
N ASP A 136 -2.25 -4.69 -12.88
CA ASP A 136 -1.16 -3.76 -13.13
C ASP A 136 -1.44 -2.41 -12.44
N PRO A 137 -0.54 -1.92 -11.58
CA PRO A 137 -0.70 -0.60 -10.96
C PRO A 137 -0.83 0.55 -11.97
N ASP A 138 -0.16 0.47 -13.11
CA ASP A 138 -0.24 1.51 -14.14
C ASP A 138 -1.65 1.58 -14.76
N ASP A 139 -2.29 0.44 -14.99
CA ASP A 139 -3.67 0.38 -15.47
C ASP A 139 -4.65 0.98 -14.45
N ILE A 140 -4.44 0.70 -13.16
CA ILE A 140 -5.23 1.27 -12.07
C ILE A 140 -5.07 2.79 -12.02
N ILE A 141 -3.84 3.28 -12.07
CA ILE A 141 -3.53 4.71 -12.01
C ILE A 141 -4.11 5.44 -13.23
N GLN A 142 -4.02 4.87 -14.42
CA GLN A 142 -4.59 5.44 -15.63
C GLN A 142 -6.13 5.47 -15.60
N THR A 143 -6.76 4.44 -15.05
CA THR A 143 -8.22 4.29 -15.05
C THR A 143 -8.87 5.08 -13.91
N TYR A 144 -8.32 5.02 -12.71
CA TYR A 144 -8.96 5.53 -11.49
C TYR A 144 -8.20 6.69 -10.83
N GLY A 145 -6.93 6.90 -11.19
CA GLY A 145 -6.03 7.86 -10.55
C GLY A 145 -5.30 7.28 -9.33
N ALA A 146 -4.12 7.81 -9.07
CA ALA A 146 -3.26 7.35 -7.98
C ALA A 146 -3.90 7.53 -6.59
N ASP A 147 -4.60 8.64 -6.36
CA ASP A 147 -5.24 8.91 -5.07
C ASP A 147 -6.39 7.94 -4.78
N THR A 148 -7.12 7.50 -5.79
CA THR A 148 -8.14 6.47 -5.65
C THR A 148 -7.53 5.14 -5.23
N ALA A 149 -6.43 4.74 -5.88
CA ALA A 149 -5.72 3.51 -5.53
C ALA A 149 -5.20 3.55 -4.09
N ARG A 150 -4.56 4.66 -3.70
CA ARG A 150 -4.05 4.87 -2.33
C ARG A 150 -5.17 4.86 -1.29
N TRP A 151 -6.27 5.55 -1.58
CA TRP A 151 -7.43 5.55 -0.70
C TRP A 151 -8.02 4.17 -0.51
N PHE A 152 -8.21 3.40 -1.59
CA PHE A 152 -8.70 2.02 -1.53
C PHE A 152 -7.79 1.16 -0.64
N MET A 153 -6.48 1.18 -0.88
CA MET A 153 -5.51 0.38 -0.12
C MET A 153 -5.51 0.67 1.39
N LEU A 154 -5.77 1.93 1.78
CA LEU A 154 -5.74 2.33 3.19
C LEU A 154 -7.11 2.25 3.89
N SER A 155 -8.22 2.21 3.15
CA SER A 155 -9.57 2.27 3.72
C SER A 155 -10.33 0.95 3.68
N ASP A 156 -9.90 -0.01 2.86
CA ASP A 156 -10.62 -1.28 2.68
C ASP A 156 -10.46 -2.21 3.89
N SER A 157 -9.23 -2.36 4.36
CA SER A 157 -8.89 -3.27 5.45
C SER A 157 -7.81 -2.66 6.35
N PRO A 158 -7.72 -3.07 7.62
CA PRO A 158 -6.55 -2.78 8.45
C PRO A 158 -5.28 -3.24 7.74
N PRO A 159 -4.21 -2.43 7.73
CA PRO A 159 -3.03 -2.69 6.91
C PRO A 159 -2.27 -3.97 7.26
N GLU A 160 -2.54 -4.59 8.42
CA GLU A 160 -1.98 -5.90 8.82
C GLU A 160 -2.69 -7.08 8.14
N ARG A 161 -3.86 -6.84 7.55
CA ARG A 161 -4.64 -7.88 6.88
C ARG A 161 -4.40 -7.85 5.38
N ASP A 162 -4.64 -8.99 4.75
CA ASP A 162 -4.64 -9.07 3.29
C ASP A 162 -5.77 -8.21 2.71
N VAL A 163 -5.42 -7.45 1.67
CA VAL A 163 -6.37 -6.64 0.90
C VAL A 163 -6.82 -7.46 -0.31
N ILE A 164 -8.12 -7.76 -0.36
CA ILE A 164 -8.70 -8.42 -1.53
C ILE A 164 -8.99 -7.36 -2.59
N TRP A 165 -8.26 -7.44 -3.70
CA TRP A 165 -8.52 -6.54 -4.81
C TRP A 165 -9.89 -6.79 -5.42
N SER A 166 -10.72 -5.74 -5.52
CA SER A 166 -12.02 -5.78 -6.19
C SER A 166 -12.28 -4.50 -6.98
N GLU A 167 -12.78 -4.66 -8.19
CA GLU A 167 -13.16 -3.53 -9.06
C GLU A 167 -14.24 -2.65 -8.42
N GLU A 168 -15.23 -3.25 -7.75
CA GLU A 168 -16.31 -2.53 -7.07
C GLU A 168 -15.76 -1.68 -5.92
N GLY A 169 -14.79 -2.20 -5.16
CA GLY A 169 -14.12 -1.50 -4.07
C GLY A 169 -13.36 -0.26 -4.58
N VAL A 170 -12.56 -0.43 -5.62
CA VAL A 170 -11.80 0.67 -6.25
C VAL A 170 -12.73 1.73 -6.83
N GLN A 171 -13.80 1.33 -7.53
CA GLN A 171 -14.80 2.26 -8.03
C GLN A 171 -15.51 3.02 -6.90
N GLY A 172 -15.77 2.34 -5.77
CA GLY A 172 -16.31 2.95 -4.56
C GLY A 172 -15.38 4.04 -4.01
N ALA A 173 -14.10 3.73 -3.91
CA ALA A 173 -13.05 4.67 -3.52
C ALA A 173 -12.97 5.87 -4.48
N GLY A 174 -13.03 5.63 -5.79
CA GLY A 174 -13.03 6.68 -6.81
C GLY A 174 -14.20 7.64 -6.68
N ARG A 175 -15.42 7.10 -6.48
CA ARG A 175 -16.62 7.92 -6.23
C ARG A 175 -16.48 8.79 -4.98
N PHE A 176 -15.83 8.26 -3.95
CA PHE A 176 -15.58 9.01 -2.70
C PHE A 176 -14.61 10.17 -2.94
N VAL A 177 -13.47 9.92 -3.60
CA VAL A 177 -12.48 10.96 -3.95
C VAL A 177 -13.12 12.06 -4.80
N GLN A 178 -13.89 11.69 -5.84
CA GLN A 178 -14.62 12.65 -6.69
C GLN A 178 -15.65 13.47 -5.90
N LYS A 179 -16.32 12.85 -4.93
CA LYS A 179 -17.29 13.56 -4.07
C LYS A 179 -16.57 14.61 -3.20
N ILE A 180 -15.43 14.28 -2.64
CA ILE A 180 -14.61 15.25 -1.87
C ILE A 180 -14.18 16.40 -2.77
N TRP A 181 -13.62 16.08 -3.94
CA TRP A 181 -13.17 17.09 -4.90
C TRP A 181 -14.28 18.07 -5.26
N ARG A 182 -15.46 17.56 -5.57
CA ARG A 182 -16.63 18.39 -5.89
C ARG A 182 -17.03 19.29 -4.71
N ILE A 183 -17.12 18.72 -3.50
CA ILE A 183 -17.52 19.50 -2.30
C ILE A 183 -16.51 20.62 -2.03
N VAL A 184 -15.22 20.32 -2.13
CA VAL A 184 -14.17 21.34 -1.91
C VAL A 184 -14.23 22.41 -2.99
N GLY A 185 -14.42 22.04 -4.27
CA GLY A 185 -14.57 23.00 -5.36
C GLY A 185 -15.79 23.92 -5.16
N GLU A 186 -16.95 23.35 -4.84
CA GLU A 186 -18.16 24.12 -4.55
C GLU A 186 -18.00 25.13 -3.39
N VAL A 187 -17.16 24.79 -2.40
CA VAL A 187 -16.87 25.69 -1.26
C VAL A 187 -15.83 26.72 -1.64
N ALA A 188 -14.80 26.33 -2.40
CA ALA A 188 -13.74 27.25 -2.83
C ALA A 188 -14.24 28.38 -3.74
N ASP A 189 -15.26 28.08 -4.58
CA ASP A 189 -15.87 29.06 -5.48
C ASP A 189 -16.86 30.01 -4.77
N ARG A 190 -17.18 29.75 -3.50
CA ARG A 190 -18.05 30.64 -2.71
C ARG A 190 -17.21 31.65 -1.98
N GLU A 191 -17.48 32.94 -2.17
CA GLU A 191 -16.98 33.98 -1.26
C GLU A 191 -17.38 33.62 0.17
N ALA A 192 -16.38 33.52 1.05
CA ALA A 192 -16.60 33.12 2.44
C ALA A 192 -17.43 34.18 3.19
N ILE A 193 -18.74 34.12 3.06
CA ILE A 193 -19.66 34.87 3.94
C ILE A 193 -19.80 34.06 5.24
N ALA A 194 -18.75 34.03 6.01
CA ALA A 194 -18.81 33.54 7.38
C ALA A 194 -19.07 34.71 8.31
N THR A 195 -20.32 35.01 8.58
CA THR A 195 -20.66 35.82 9.75
C THR A 195 -20.41 34.95 11.00
N GLU A 196 -19.77 35.56 12.00
CA GLU A 196 -19.38 34.91 13.27
C GLU A 196 -20.57 34.24 14.01
N ALA A 197 -21.78 34.73 13.79
CA ALA A 197 -23.03 34.20 14.34
C ALA A 197 -23.38 32.75 13.82
N ASN A 198 -22.91 32.37 12.67
CA ASN A 198 -23.19 31.02 12.11
C ASN A 198 -22.15 29.95 12.50
N ARG A 199 -21.08 30.33 13.21
CA ARG A 199 -20.00 29.42 13.59
C ARG A 199 -20.27 28.63 14.88
N THR A 200 -21.01 29.19 15.81
CA THR A 200 -21.21 28.59 17.13
C THR A 200 -22.43 27.69 17.13
N GLY A 201 -22.22 26.40 17.35
CA GLY A 201 -23.27 25.45 17.66
C GLY A 201 -23.87 24.64 16.52
N SER A 202 -23.40 24.76 15.27
CA SER A 202 -23.92 23.93 14.18
C SER A 202 -23.54 22.45 14.35
N ALA A 203 -24.45 21.53 13.99
CA ALA A 203 -24.18 20.10 14.02
C ALA A 203 -22.98 19.72 13.13
N VAL A 204 -22.80 20.40 12.01
CA VAL A 204 -21.68 20.23 11.07
C VAL A 204 -20.37 20.63 11.74
N LEU A 205 -20.31 21.78 12.43
CA LEU A 205 -19.09 22.23 13.11
C LEU A 205 -18.70 21.25 14.23
N ARG A 206 -19.65 20.77 15.01
CA ARG A 206 -19.38 19.75 16.04
C ARG A 206 -18.87 18.44 15.42
N ALA A 207 -19.45 17.99 14.32
CA ALA A 207 -18.98 16.81 13.61
C ALA A 207 -17.57 16.99 13.06
N ALA A 208 -17.24 18.17 12.50
CA ALA A 208 -15.91 18.49 11.99
C ALA A 208 -14.86 18.49 13.11
N HIS A 209 -15.15 19.12 14.26
CA HIS A 209 -14.23 19.11 15.40
C HIS A 209 -14.05 17.73 16.00
N LYS A 210 -15.12 16.92 16.06
CA LYS A 210 -15.03 15.53 16.53
C LYS A 210 -14.17 14.68 15.58
N ALA A 211 -14.34 14.84 14.28
CA ALA A 211 -13.55 14.12 13.29
C ALA A 211 -12.07 14.56 13.35
N ALA A 212 -11.80 15.86 13.41
CA ALA A 212 -10.44 16.39 13.53
C ALA A 212 -9.72 15.84 14.78
N ARG A 213 -10.43 15.80 15.92
CA ARG A 213 -9.89 15.25 17.15
C ARG A 213 -9.60 13.75 17.03
N ALA A 214 -10.50 12.97 16.43
CA ALA A 214 -10.28 11.54 16.24
C ALA A 214 -9.05 11.26 15.37
N VAL A 215 -8.88 12.02 14.29
CA VAL A 215 -7.68 11.92 13.44
C VAL A 215 -6.40 12.26 14.20
N ASP A 216 -6.44 13.32 15.04
CA ASP A 216 -5.28 13.72 15.87
C ASP A 216 -4.91 12.70 16.94
N GLU A 217 -5.91 11.96 17.47
CA GLU A 217 -5.70 10.89 18.44
C GLU A 217 -5.23 9.57 17.80
N ASP A 218 -5.49 9.35 16.52
CA ASP A 218 -5.14 8.12 15.77
C ASP A 218 -3.76 8.20 15.05
N ILE A 219 -3.14 9.39 14.96
CA ILE A 219 -1.81 9.63 14.39
C ILE A 219 -0.74 9.57 15.49
#